data_7f058e9cf765b8eae787744f32685975
#
_entry.id   7f058e9cf765b8eae787744f32685975
#
_cell.length_a   1.000
_cell.length_b   1.000
_cell.length_c   1.000
_cell.angle_alpha   90.00
_cell.angle_beta   90.00
_cell.angle_gamma   90.00
#
_symmetry.space_group_name_H-M   'P 1'
#
loop_
_entity.id
_entity.type
_entity.pdbx_description
1 polymer ?
#
loop_
_entity_poly.entity_id
_entity_poly.type
_entity_poly.pdbx_seq_one_letter_code
_entity_poly.pdbx_strand_id
1 'polypeptide(L)'
;MKRIAVIFAGGVGSRMKNDKMPKQFLEWNGKPILIQTLSIFEEEPFIDGIVLVCKSDWMDYAKALIVKEGLQKIVSIVPGGETALDSQYNGLLEVKRLYGVDDITVLIHDGVRPLVDRSTIVRNIRSVETKGSAITVTPAIETIMVTDDGEIKTILNRQQCLMAKAPQSFRLVDILSVHDTSIAEGIHDFIDSASMMMHYGYPLYPVWGEPENIKITTPSDYYMFTGILKNRESGGEGN
;
A
#
# COMPACT_ATOMS: atom_id res chain seq x y z
N MET A 1 -11.91 5.80 -17.72
CA MET A 1 -11.46 4.95 -16.59
C MET A 1 -11.08 5.84 -15.43
N LYS A 2 -11.69 5.67 -14.24
CA LYS A 2 -11.31 6.37 -12.99
C LYS A 2 -10.16 5.64 -12.31
N ARG A 3 -9.29 6.39 -11.62
CA ARG A 3 -8.11 5.88 -10.92
C ARG A 3 -8.17 6.30 -9.47
N ILE A 4 -8.48 5.36 -8.59
CA ILE A 4 -8.73 5.62 -7.16
C ILE A 4 -7.65 4.94 -6.33
N ALA A 5 -6.98 5.71 -5.49
CA ALA A 5 -6.07 5.15 -4.50
C ALA A 5 -6.86 4.71 -3.25
N VAL A 6 -6.66 3.49 -2.82
CA VAL A 6 -7.15 2.97 -1.54
C VAL A 6 -5.96 2.90 -0.58
N ILE A 7 -5.86 3.90 0.29
CA ILE A 7 -4.75 4.02 1.24
C ILE A 7 -5.21 3.46 2.59
N PHE A 8 -4.63 2.35 3.03
CA PHE A 8 -5.04 1.73 4.29
C PHE A 8 -4.01 1.98 5.41
N ALA A 9 -4.51 2.48 6.53
CA ALA A 9 -3.77 2.87 7.72
C ALA A 9 -4.40 2.28 9.00
N GLY A 10 -4.97 1.07 8.89
CA GLY A 10 -5.71 0.40 9.97
C GLY A 10 -4.85 -0.34 11.01
N GLY A 11 -3.56 -0.53 10.74
CA GLY A 11 -2.69 -1.33 11.60
C GLY A 11 -2.44 -0.72 12.98
N VAL A 12 -2.52 -1.55 14.03
CA VAL A 12 -2.28 -1.15 15.44
C VAL A 12 -0.81 -0.87 15.78
N GLY A 13 0.14 -1.20 14.88
CA GLY A 13 1.56 -0.87 15.09
C GLY A 13 2.26 -1.61 16.24
N SER A 14 1.79 -2.78 16.64
CA SER A 14 2.30 -3.56 17.79
C SER A 14 3.84 -3.75 17.81
N ARG A 15 4.47 -3.78 16.64
CA ARG A 15 5.93 -3.90 16.50
C ARG A 15 6.73 -2.62 16.79
N MET A 16 6.07 -1.45 16.83
CA MET A 16 6.73 -0.15 17.11
C MET A 16 6.90 0.14 18.61
N LYS A 17 6.31 -0.69 19.50
CA LYS A 17 6.38 -0.51 20.96
C LYS A 17 5.99 0.90 21.44
N ASN A 18 5.14 1.60 20.70
CA ASN A 18 4.63 2.93 21.06
C ASN A 18 3.13 2.82 21.32
N ASP A 19 2.76 2.69 22.60
CA ASP A 19 1.36 2.52 23.01
C ASP A 19 0.53 3.81 22.95
N LYS A 20 1.18 4.96 22.76
CA LYS A 20 0.49 6.26 22.82
C LYS A 20 -0.01 6.76 21.46
N MET A 21 0.66 6.44 20.36
CA MET A 21 0.32 6.94 19.04
C MET A 21 0.59 5.87 17.96
N PRO A 22 -0.38 5.55 17.09
CA PRO A 22 -0.17 4.64 15.97
C PRO A 22 0.93 5.16 15.03
N LYS A 23 1.71 4.24 14.49
CA LYS A 23 2.91 4.53 13.68
C LYS A 23 2.65 5.43 12.46
N GLN A 24 1.46 5.37 11.87
CA GLN A 24 1.06 6.20 10.74
C GLN A 24 0.97 7.69 11.08
N PHE A 25 0.87 8.03 12.36
CA PHE A 25 0.85 9.40 12.86
C PHE A 25 2.18 9.87 13.46
N LEU A 26 3.22 9.02 13.43
CA LEU A 26 4.58 9.49 13.74
C LEU A 26 5.00 10.55 12.73
N GLU A 27 5.71 11.57 13.20
CA GLU A 27 6.01 12.76 12.41
C GLU A 27 7.48 12.78 11.97
N TRP A 28 7.70 13.31 10.78
CA TRP A 28 8.98 13.79 10.29
C TRP A 28 8.84 15.26 9.88
N ASN A 29 9.67 16.15 10.46
CA ASN A 29 9.60 17.60 10.25
C ASN A 29 8.17 18.17 10.47
N GLY A 30 7.48 17.69 11.51
CA GLY A 30 6.13 18.13 11.87
C GLY A 30 5.01 17.61 10.94
N LYS A 31 5.32 16.74 9.96
CA LYS A 31 4.33 16.15 9.05
C LYS A 31 4.19 14.65 9.33
N PRO A 32 2.98 14.15 9.70
CA PRO A 32 2.74 12.75 9.93
C PRO A 32 3.04 11.87 8.71
N ILE A 33 3.55 10.64 8.91
CA ILE A 33 3.86 9.67 7.85
C ILE A 33 2.66 9.45 6.92
N LEU A 34 1.46 9.29 7.49
CA LEU A 34 0.23 9.13 6.71
C LEU A 34 0.01 10.31 5.77
N ILE A 35 0.17 11.54 6.27
CA ILE A 35 -0.01 12.75 5.45
C ILE A 35 1.05 12.82 4.36
N GLN A 36 2.30 12.46 4.64
CA GLN A 36 3.34 12.38 3.60
C GLN A 36 2.95 11.40 2.49
N THR A 37 2.44 10.21 2.87
CA THR A 37 1.94 9.22 1.91
C THR A 37 0.77 9.78 1.09
N LEU A 38 -0.25 10.34 1.74
CA LEU A 38 -1.42 10.91 1.07
C LEU A 38 -1.04 12.04 0.11
N SER A 39 -0.07 12.91 0.49
CA SER A 39 0.39 14.02 -0.36
C SER A 39 0.94 13.56 -1.70
N ILE A 40 1.62 12.41 -1.78
CA ILE A 40 2.16 11.88 -3.05
C ILE A 40 1.02 11.53 -4.02
N PHE A 41 -0.06 10.94 -3.53
CA PHE A 41 -1.24 10.61 -4.34
C PHE A 41 -2.10 11.84 -4.64
N GLU A 42 -2.16 12.80 -3.71
CA GLU A 42 -2.81 14.09 -3.91
C GLU A 42 -2.18 14.87 -5.07
N GLU A 43 -0.85 14.90 -5.12
CA GLU A 43 -0.08 15.63 -6.15
C GLU A 43 -0.03 14.90 -7.50
N GLU A 44 -0.39 13.61 -7.58
CA GLU A 44 -0.34 12.85 -8.83
C GLU A 44 -1.56 13.16 -9.72
N PRO A 45 -1.38 13.82 -10.89
CA PRO A 45 -2.51 14.24 -11.73
C PRO A 45 -3.38 13.10 -12.24
N PHE A 46 -2.83 11.88 -12.36
CA PHE A 46 -3.59 10.73 -12.84
C PHE A 46 -4.45 10.07 -11.75
N ILE A 47 -4.35 10.49 -10.50
CA ILE A 47 -5.23 10.01 -9.43
C ILE A 47 -6.47 10.91 -9.34
N ASP A 48 -7.65 10.33 -9.50
CA ASP A 48 -8.93 11.01 -9.49
C ASP A 48 -9.54 11.16 -8.08
N GLY A 49 -9.10 10.31 -7.14
CA GLY A 49 -9.58 10.35 -5.76
C GLY A 49 -8.84 9.36 -4.86
N ILE A 50 -8.94 9.58 -3.57
CA ILE A 50 -8.32 8.77 -2.53
C ILE A 50 -9.39 8.36 -1.53
N VAL A 51 -9.54 7.06 -1.29
CA VAL A 51 -10.29 6.51 -0.16
C VAL A 51 -9.28 6.15 0.92
N LEU A 52 -9.38 6.79 2.07
CA LEU A 52 -8.57 6.48 3.23
C LEU A 52 -9.29 5.46 4.11
N VAL A 53 -8.62 4.36 4.41
CA VAL A 53 -9.09 3.38 5.40
C VAL A 53 -8.28 3.56 6.68
N CYS A 54 -8.95 3.96 7.76
CA CYS A 54 -8.30 4.32 9.01
C CYS A 54 -8.91 3.55 10.19
N LYS A 55 -8.13 3.35 11.26
CA LYS A 55 -8.67 2.81 12.51
C LYS A 55 -9.76 3.74 13.05
N SER A 56 -10.90 3.19 13.46
CA SER A 56 -12.09 3.95 13.87
C SER A 56 -11.77 5.05 14.88
N ASP A 57 -11.02 4.73 15.93
CA ASP A 57 -10.65 5.67 17.01
C ASP A 57 -9.81 6.88 16.53
N TRP A 58 -9.25 6.81 15.32
CA TRP A 58 -8.34 7.80 14.77
C TRP A 58 -8.87 8.51 13.53
N MET A 59 -10.11 8.23 13.13
CA MET A 59 -10.69 8.83 11.92
C MET A 59 -10.86 10.35 12.05
N ASP A 60 -11.34 10.85 13.19
CA ASP A 60 -11.49 12.28 13.40
C ASP A 60 -10.15 13.01 13.42
N TYR A 61 -9.13 12.40 14.03
CA TYR A 61 -7.77 12.92 14.00
C TYR A 61 -7.20 12.97 12.58
N ALA A 62 -7.35 11.89 11.81
CA ALA A 62 -6.93 11.85 10.41
C ALA A 62 -7.65 12.91 9.58
N LYS A 63 -8.97 13.09 9.78
CA LYS A 63 -9.77 14.13 9.11
C LYS A 63 -9.27 15.54 9.43
N ALA A 64 -8.97 15.81 10.69
CA ALA A 64 -8.43 17.11 11.10
C ALA A 64 -7.07 17.40 10.42
N LEU A 65 -6.20 16.39 10.33
CA LEU A 65 -4.91 16.51 9.62
C LEU A 65 -5.09 16.75 8.12
N ILE A 66 -6.00 16.04 7.47
CA ILE A 66 -6.31 16.18 6.04
C ILE A 66 -6.78 17.60 5.73
N VAL A 67 -7.69 18.13 6.57
CA VAL A 67 -8.17 19.52 6.44
C VAL A 67 -7.04 20.53 6.66
N LYS A 68 -6.23 20.33 7.70
CA LYS A 68 -5.08 21.19 8.02
C LYS A 68 -4.09 21.27 6.86
N GLU A 69 -3.81 20.13 6.21
CA GLU A 69 -2.87 20.05 5.10
C GLU A 69 -3.50 20.37 3.72
N GLY A 70 -4.81 20.65 3.68
CA GLY A 70 -5.50 21.07 2.46
C GLY A 70 -5.63 20.01 1.38
N LEU A 71 -5.63 18.70 1.74
CA LEU A 71 -5.75 17.61 0.76
C LEU A 71 -7.18 17.56 0.20
N GLN A 72 -7.33 17.67 -1.12
CA GLN A 72 -8.61 17.80 -1.82
C GLN A 72 -9.12 16.50 -2.44
N LYS A 73 -8.22 15.56 -2.75
CA LYS A 73 -8.59 14.29 -3.41
C LYS A 73 -9.10 13.22 -2.45
N ILE A 74 -9.15 13.48 -1.14
CA ILE A 74 -9.70 12.53 -0.17
C ILE A 74 -11.22 12.55 -0.29
N VAL A 75 -11.78 11.58 -1.01
CA VAL A 75 -13.22 11.50 -1.31
C VAL A 75 -14.02 10.80 -0.21
N SER A 76 -13.36 9.96 0.60
CA SER A 76 -13.98 9.29 1.75
C SER A 76 -12.93 8.79 2.75
N ILE A 77 -13.36 8.67 4.01
CA ILE A 77 -12.61 8.00 5.08
C ILE A 77 -13.52 6.92 5.66
N VAL A 78 -13.07 5.68 5.66
CA VAL A 78 -13.83 4.52 6.15
C VAL A 78 -13.07 3.77 7.24
N PRO A 79 -13.76 3.05 8.14
CA PRO A 79 -13.11 2.27 9.17
C PRO A 79 -12.36 1.07 8.57
N GLY A 80 -11.24 0.71 9.19
CA GLY A 80 -10.52 -0.54 8.91
C GLY A 80 -11.28 -1.75 9.41
N GLY A 81 -10.90 -2.94 8.94
CA GLY A 81 -11.35 -4.23 9.42
C GLY A 81 -10.36 -4.86 10.41
N GLU A 82 -10.59 -6.14 10.75
CA GLU A 82 -9.75 -6.89 11.69
C GLU A 82 -8.37 -7.18 11.11
N THR A 83 -8.31 -7.49 9.81
CA THR A 83 -7.06 -7.76 9.08
C THR A 83 -6.73 -6.63 8.08
N ALA A 84 -5.55 -6.73 7.47
CA ALA A 84 -5.16 -5.83 6.40
C ALA A 84 -6.07 -6.02 5.16
N LEU A 85 -6.44 -7.25 4.83
CA LEU A 85 -7.33 -7.56 3.71
C LEU A 85 -8.75 -7.06 3.95
N ASP A 86 -9.28 -7.21 5.18
CA ASP A 86 -10.60 -6.66 5.52
C ASP A 86 -10.60 -5.13 5.40
N SER A 87 -9.51 -4.49 5.83
CA SER A 87 -9.35 -3.04 5.69
C SER A 87 -9.33 -2.63 4.21
N GLN A 88 -8.60 -3.36 3.37
CA GLN A 88 -8.59 -3.13 1.93
C GLN A 88 -9.97 -3.32 1.32
N TYR A 89 -10.67 -4.41 1.68
CA TYR A 89 -12.01 -4.70 1.20
C TYR A 89 -13.01 -3.60 1.56
N ASN A 90 -12.98 -3.08 2.80
CA ASN A 90 -13.82 -1.94 3.20
C ASN A 90 -13.56 -0.71 2.31
N GLY A 91 -12.30 -0.42 1.99
CA GLY A 91 -11.94 0.65 1.06
C GLY A 91 -12.44 0.40 -0.36
N LEU A 92 -12.33 -0.83 -0.86
CA LEU A 92 -12.84 -1.22 -2.21
C LEU A 92 -14.36 -1.13 -2.29
N LEU A 93 -15.08 -1.55 -1.25
CA LEU A 93 -16.54 -1.40 -1.15
C LEU A 93 -16.96 0.07 -1.17
N GLU A 94 -16.20 0.95 -0.52
CA GLU A 94 -16.47 2.39 -0.56
C GLU A 94 -16.23 2.97 -1.95
N VAL A 95 -15.18 2.53 -2.67
CA VAL A 95 -14.99 2.92 -4.08
C VAL A 95 -16.18 2.48 -4.93
N LYS A 96 -16.64 1.22 -4.76
CA LYS A 96 -17.85 0.69 -5.43
C LYS A 96 -19.09 1.53 -5.12
N ARG A 97 -19.29 1.90 -3.85
CA ARG A 97 -20.43 2.73 -3.42
C ARG A 97 -20.42 4.12 -4.08
N LEU A 98 -19.23 4.75 -4.21
CA LEU A 98 -19.09 6.10 -4.76
C LEU A 98 -19.19 6.15 -6.28
N TYR A 99 -18.67 5.12 -6.99
CA TYR A 99 -18.42 5.21 -8.42
C TYR A 99 -18.96 4.03 -9.25
N GLY A 100 -19.54 3.01 -8.63
CA GLY A 100 -19.85 1.75 -9.30
C GLY A 100 -18.62 0.84 -9.39
N VAL A 101 -18.61 -0.09 -10.34
CA VAL A 101 -17.50 -1.05 -10.51
C VAL A 101 -16.82 -0.96 -11.88
N ASP A 102 -17.49 -0.37 -12.86
CA ASP A 102 -17.03 -0.37 -14.24
C ASP A 102 -15.97 0.70 -14.48
N ASP A 103 -14.98 0.37 -15.29
CA ASP A 103 -13.91 1.27 -15.72
C ASP A 103 -13.14 1.95 -14.56
N ILE A 104 -12.89 1.22 -13.48
CA ILE A 104 -12.14 1.73 -12.34
C ILE A 104 -10.86 0.94 -12.13
N THR A 105 -9.74 1.65 -12.09
CA THR A 105 -8.45 1.16 -11.59
C THR A 105 -8.32 1.55 -10.13
N VAL A 106 -8.03 0.58 -9.26
CA VAL A 106 -7.70 0.82 -7.85
C VAL A 106 -6.22 0.56 -7.59
N LEU A 107 -5.61 1.46 -6.82
CA LEU A 107 -4.24 1.33 -6.34
C LEU A 107 -4.29 1.12 -4.83
N ILE A 108 -4.04 -0.09 -4.37
CA ILE A 108 -4.04 -0.45 -2.95
C ILE A 108 -2.66 -0.16 -2.38
N HIS A 109 -2.58 0.73 -1.40
CA HIS A 109 -1.30 1.19 -0.88
C HIS A 109 -1.29 1.32 0.65
N ASP A 110 -0.14 0.99 1.27
CA ASP A 110 0.06 1.16 2.72
C ASP A 110 0.19 2.65 3.07
N GLY A 111 -0.59 3.16 4.01
CA GLY A 111 -0.46 4.53 4.53
C GLY A 111 0.85 4.83 5.27
N VAL A 112 1.71 3.84 5.40
CA VAL A 112 3.05 3.93 6.02
C VAL A 112 4.19 3.65 5.02
N ARG A 113 3.96 3.93 3.72
CA ARG A 113 5.00 3.92 2.68
C ARG A 113 5.14 5.31 2.04
N PRO A 114 5.72 6.28 2.76
CA PRO A 114 5.77 7.66 2.32
C PRO A 114 6.85 7.95 1.26
N LEU A 115 7.52 6.92 0.73
CA LEU A 115 8.61 7.06 -0.24
C LEU A 115 8.30 6.42 -1.61
N VAL A 116 7.01 6.11 -1.89
CA VAL A 116 6.62 5.70 -3.24
C VAL A 116 6.86 6.86 -4.22
N ASP A 117 7.50 6.59 -5.34
CA ASP A 117 7.73 7.60 -6.37
C ASP A 117 6.53 7.71 -7.33
N ARG A 118 6.33 8.90 -7.88
CA ARG A 118 5.22 9.20 -8.79
C ARG A 118 5.28 8.35 -10.05
N SER A 119 6.47 8.05 -10.56
CA SER A 119 6.64 7.21 -11.75
C SER A 119 6.16 5.78 -11.52
N THR A 120 6.34 5.23 -10.30
CA THR A 120 5.79 3.93 -9.91
C THR A 120 4.26 3.94 -9.92
N ILE A 121 3.61 5.00 -9.43
CA ILE A 121 2.15 5.15 -9.48
C ILE A 121 1.66 5.12 -10.93
N VAL A 122 2.28 5.91 -11.81
CA VAL A 122 1.91 5.98 -13.24
C VAL A 122 2.13 4.64 -13.95
N ARG A 123 3.25 3.93 -13.67
CA ARG A 123 3.51 2.59 -14.23
C ARG A 123 2.46 1.57 -13.76
N ASN A 124 2.02 1.63 -12.51
CA ASN A 124 0.94 0.78 -12.01
C ASN A 124 -0.37 1.03 -12.76
N ILE A 125 -0.79 2.28 -12.91
CA ILE A 125 -1.99 2.65 -13.67
C ILE A 125 -1.93 2.08 -15.09
N ARG A 126 -0.85 2.32 -15.83
CA ARG A 126 -0.68 1.84 -17.21
C ARG A 126 -0.70 0.32 -17.31
N SER A 127 -0.09 -0.38 -16.35
CA SER A 127 -0.11 -1.85 -16.33
C SER A 127 -1.52 -2.39 -16.13
N VAL A 128 -2.31 -1.83 -15.21
CA VAL A 128 -3.72 -2.25 -15.01
C VAL A 128 -4.54 -1.95 -16.26
N GLU A 129 -4.40 -0.78 -16.87
CA GLU A 129 -5.15 -0.40 -18.07
C GLU A 129 -4.88 -1.34 -19.24
N THR A 130 -3.65 -1.86 -19.37
CA THR A 130 -3.25 -2.70 -20.50
C THR A 130 -3.29 -4.20 -20.21
N LYS A 131 -3.05 -4.61 -18.97
CA LYS A 131 -2.86 -6.02 -18.57
C LYS A 131 -3.81 -6.51 -17.49
N GLY A 132 -4.53 -5.61 -16.80
CA GLY A 132 -5.49 -5.95 -15.74
C GLY A 132 -4.93 -5.92 -14.33
N SER A 133 -3.62 -6.02 -14.13
CA SER A 133 -3.00 -5.96 -12.80
C SER A 133 -1.62 -5.29 -12.82
N ALA A 134 -1.16 -4.87 -11.65
CA ALA A 134 0.19 -4.36 -11.44
C ALA A 134 0.63 -4.62 -10.00
N ILE A 135 1.74 -5.32 -9.83
CA ILE A 135 2.35 -5.54 -8.52
C ILE A 135 3.68 -4.82 -8.48
N THR A 136 3.79 -3.79 -7.64
CA THR A 136 5.07 -3.12 -7.44
C THR A 136 6.08 -4.07 -6.83
N VAL A 137 7.25 -4.18 -7.44
CA VAL A 137 8.29 -5.12 -7.02
C VAL A 137 9.67 -4.48 -7.05
N THR A 138 10.57 -5.07 -6.27
CA THR A 138 12.03 -4.84 -6.37
C THR A 138 12.76 -6.18 -6.41
N PRO A 139 13.99 -6.26 -6.95
CA PRO A 139 14.78 -7.47 -6.87
C PRO A 139 15.06 -7.86 -5.43
N ALA A 140 15.13 -9.17 -5.15
CA ALA A 140 15.66 -9.64 -3.87
C ALA A 140 17.19 -9.42 -3.85
N ILE A 141 17.67 -8.72 -2.81
CA ILE A 141 19.11 -8.42 -2.65
C ILE A 141 19.82 -9.44 -1.77
N GLU A 142 19.09 -10.09 -0.86
CA GLU A 142 19.62 -11.12 0.05
C GLU A 142 19.36 -12.53 -0.49
N THR A 143 20.12 -13.51 0.03
CA THR A 143 19.88 -14.92 -0.26
C THR A 143 18.59 -15.38 0.41
N ILE A 144 17.67 -15.95 -0.36
CA ILE A 144 16.38 -16.43 0.15
C ILE A 144 16.47 -17.94 0.38
N MET A 145 16.18 -18.36 1.60
CA MET A 145 16.16 -19.75 2.03
C MET A 145 14.74 -20.16 2.43
N VAL A 146 14.29 -21.33 1.98
CA VAL A 146 13.05 -21.94 2.42
C VAL A 146 13.37 -22.95 3.53
N THR A 147 12.67 -22.84 4.65
CA THR A 147 12.85 -23.70 5.81
C THR A 147 11.60 -24.54 6.08
N ASP A 148 11.80 -25.73 6.65
CA ASP A 148 10.76 -26.60 7.16
C ASP A 148 11.30 -27.31 8.40
N ASP A 149 10.54 -27.36 9.50
CA ASP A 149 10.93 -27.93 10.80
C ASP A 149 12.32 -27.49 11.31
N GLY A 150 12.69 -26.22 11.08
CA GLY A 150 13.97 -25.66 11.52
C GLY A 150 15.18 -25.98 10.63
N GLU A 151 14.99 -26.79 9.59
CA GLU A 151 16.01 -27.09 8.59
C GLU A 151 15.88 -26.25 7.34
N ILE A 152 17.01 -25.86 6.73
CA ILE A 152 17.01 -25.22 5.40
C ILE A 152 16.76 -26.33 4.36
N LYS A 153 15.65 -26.24 3.64
CA LYS A 153 15.28 -27.21 2.59
C LYS A 153 15.74 -26.78 1.20
N THR A 154 15.74 -25.48 0.93
CA THR A 154 16.09 -24.97 -0.41
C THR A 154 16.67 -23.57 -0.33
N ILE A 155 17.60 -23.26 -1.22
CA ILE A 155 18.08 -21.90 -1.48
C ILE A 155 17.56 -21.50 -2.86
N LEU A 156 16.76 -20.42 -2.91
CA LEU A 156 16.16 -19.97 -4.16
C LEU A 156 17.17 -19.22 -5.03
N ASN A 157 17.00 -19.34 -6.35
CA ASN A 157 17.74 -18.49 -7.27
C ASN A 157 17.26 -17.04 -7.13
N ARG A 158 18.06 -16.20 -6.46
CA ARG A 158 17.75 -14.79 -6.19
C ARG A 158 17.40 -14.00 -7.45
N GLN A 159 17.98 -14.32 -8.61
CA GLN A 159 17.68 -13.62 -9.86
C GLN A 159 16.23 -13.82 -10.34
N GLN A 160 15.54 -14.83 -9.82
CA GLN A 160 14.13 -15.13 -10.11
C GLN A 160 13.20 -14.70 -8.98
N CYS A 161 13.74 -14.07 -7.92
CA CYS A 161 12.98 -13.67 -6.76
C CYS A 161 12.74 -12.16 -6.77
N LEU A 162 11.49 -11.78 -6.61
CA LEU A 162 11.05 -10.38 -6.48
C LEU A 162 10.43 -10.17 -5.11
N MET A 163 10.69 -9.01 -4.53
CA MET A 163 10.06 -8.58 -3.28
C MET A 163 8.85 -7.71 -3.62
N ALA A 164 7.66 -8.18 -3.27
CA ALA A 164 6.43 -7.41 -3.46
C ALA A 164 6.40 -6.18 -2.54
N LYS A 165 5.96 -5.07 -3.12
CA LYS A 165 5.75 -3.80 -2.43
C LYS A 165 4.33 -3.28 -2.73
N ALA A 166 4.06 -2.03 -2.39
CA ALA A 166 2.85 -1.31 -2.75
C ALA A 166 3.22 -0.08 -3.63
N PRO A 167 2.29 0.39 -4.50
CA PRO A 167 0.92 -0.10 -4.64
C PRO A 167 0.82 -1.48 -5.30
N GLN A 168 -0.24 -2.22 -4.95
CA GLN A 168 -0.75 -3.36 -5.71
C GLN A 168 -2.05 -2.91 -6.37
N SER A 169 -2.13 -3.01 -7.67
CA SER A 169 -3.18 -2.32 -8.42
C SER A 169 -3.92 -3.28 -9.35
N PHE A 170 -5.24 -3.09 -9.43
CA PHE A 170 -6.14 -3.99 -10.12
C PHE A 170 -7.31 -3.22 -10.74
N ARG A 171 -8.06 -3.87 -11.63
CA ARG A 171 -9.42 -3.43 -11.95
C ARG A 171 -10.31 -3.68 -10.74
N LEU A 172 -11.16 -2.71 -10.40
CA LEU A 172 -12.01 -2.82 -9.21
C LEU A 172 -12.93 -4.06 -9.27
N VAL A 173 -13.50 -4.35 -10.44
CA VAL A 173 -14.39 -5.49 -10.63
C VAL A 173 -13.69 -6.81 -10.32
N ASP A 174 -12.43 -6.97 -10.74
CA ASP A 174 -11.68 -8.21 -10.56
C ASP A 174 -11.33 -8.45 -9.09
N ILE A 175 -10.74 -7.44 -8.44
CA ILE A 175 -10.33 -7.58 -7.03
C ILE A 175 -11.53 -7.73 -6.08
N LEU A 176 -12.65 -7.07 -6.34
CA LEU A 176 -13.89 -7.26 -5.56
C LEU A 176 -14.44 -8.66 -5.71
N SER A 177 -14.51 -9.18 -6.96
CA SER A 177 -14.98 -10.55 -7.22
C SER A 177 -14.16 -11.60 -6.46
N VAL A 178 -12.85 -11.39 -6.39
CA VAL A 178 -11.94 -12.29 -5.66
C VAL A 178 -12.15 -12.20 -4.15
N HIS A 179 -12.33 -11.00 -3.59
CA HIS A 179 -12.69 -10.83 -2.18
C HIS A 179 -14.03 -11.50 -1.85
N ASP A 180 -15.06 -11.28 -2.67
CA ASP A 180 -16.38 -11.85 -2.46
C ASP A 180 -16.32 -13.40 -2.48
N THR A 181 -15.57 -13.98 -3.42
CA THR A 181 -15.37 -15.43 -3.52
C THR A 181 -14.61 -15.97 -2.30
N SER A 182 -13.51 -15.33 -1.91
CA SER A 182 -12.69 -15.70 -0.74
C SER A 182 -13.53 -15.74 0.55
N ILE A 183 -14.36 -14.72 0.75
CA ILE A 183 -15.29 -14.64 1.90
C ILE A 183 -16.32 -15.77 1.85
N ALA A 184 -16.92 -16.04 0.67
CA ALA A 184 -17.91 -17.10 0.51
C ALA A 184 -17.33 -18.51 0.77
N GLU A 185 -16.04 -18.72 0.46
CA GLU A 185 -15.32 -19.96 0.69
C GLU A 185 -14.71 -20.06 2.11
N GLY A 186 -14.76 -18.98 2.89
CA GLY A 186 -14.19 -18.92 4.24
C GLY A 186 -12.66 -18.95 4.25
N ILE A 187 -11.99 -18.53 3.17
CA ILE A 187 -10.53 -18.48 3.07
C ILE A 187 -10.07 -17.05 3.38
N HIS A 188 -9.37 -16.86 4.50
CA HIS A 188 -9.01 -15.53 5.02
C HIS A 188 -7.51 -15.29 5.23
N ASP A 189 -6.65 -16.29 5.00
CA ASP A 189 -5.24 -16.31 5.39
C ASP A 189 -4.27 -15.95 4.25
N PHE A 190 -4.68 -15.09 3.33
CA PHE A 190 -3.79 -14.54 2.33
C PHE A 190 -2.87 -13.47 2.91
N ILE A 191 -1.62 -13.43 2.43
CA ILE A 191 -0.59 -12.49 2.88
C ILE A 191 -0.91 -11.07 2.42
N ASP A 192 -1.41 -10.93 1.18
CA ASP A 192 -1.71 -9.65 0.51
C ASP A 192 -2.69 -9.87 -0.66
N SER A 193 -3.07 -8.76 -1.32
CA SER A 193 -3.94 -8.82 -2.50
C SER A 193 -3.34 -9.62 -3.65
N ALA A 194 -2.02 -9.57 -3.85
CA ALA A 194 -1.37 -10.32 -4.93
C ALA A 194 -1.49 -11.83 -4.72
N SER A 195 -1.24 -12.32 -3.50
CA SER A 195 -1.37 -13.75 -3.19
C SER A 195 -2.81 -14.24 -3.34
N MET A 196 -3.79 -13.44 -2.96
CA MET A 196 -5.21 -13.73 -3.12
C MET A 196 -5.60 -13.78 -4.61
N MET A 197 -5.26 -12.77 -5.39
CA MET A 197 -5.54 -12.73 -6.83
C MET A 197 -4.90 -13.90 -7.59
N MET A 198 -3.66 -14.27 -7.23
CA MET A 198 -2.96 -15.41 -7.82
C MET A 198 -3.66 -16.73 -7.48
N HIS A 199 -4.13 -16.91 -6.24
CA HIS A 199 -4.87 -18.11 -5.82
C HIS A 199 -6.12 -18.34 -6.68
N TYR A 200 -6.83 -17.27 -7.04
CA TYR A 200 -8.01 -17.33 -7.91
C TYR A 200 -7.69 -17.25 -9.40
N GLY A 201 -6.43 -17.46 -9.80
CA GLY A 201 -6.04 -17.64 -11.22
C GLY A 201 -5.89 -16.34 -12.01
N TYR A 202 -5.87 -15.17 -11.37
CA TYR A 202 -5.62 -13.91 -12.06
C TYR A 202 -4.14 -13.72 -12.36
N PRO A 203 -3.78 -13.34 -13.59
CA PRO A 203 -2.38 -13.07 -13.94
C PRO A 203 -1.88 -11.81 -13.24
N LEU A 204 -0.66 -11.86 -12.69
CA LEU A 204 -0.01 -10.75 -12.03
C LEU A 204 1.17 -10.25 -12.85
N TYR A 205 1.25 -8.94 -13.03
CA TYR A 205 2.32 -8.31 -13.81
C TYR A 205 3.20 -7.44 -12.91
N PRO A 206 4.53 -7.69 -12.88
CA PRO A 206 5.45 -6.90 -12.09
C PRO A 206 5.63 -5.51 -12.66
N VAL A 207 5.66 -4.52 -11.77
CA VAL A 207 6.02 -3.13 -12.03
C VAL A 207 7.21 -2.78 -11.14
N TRP A 208 8.31 -2.39 -11.76
CA TRP A 208 9.52 -2.03 -11.04
C TRP A 208 9.30 -0.76 -10.22
N GLY A 209 9.60 -0.84 -8.93
CA GLY A 209 9.58 0.27 -7.99
C GLY A 209 10.96 0.51 -7.40
N GLU A 210 11.10 1.60 -6.64
CA GLU A 210 12.35 1.95 -5.99
C GLU A 210 12.56 1.12 -4.70
N PRO A 211 13.80 0.69 -4.41
CA PRO A 211 14.13 0.02 -3.14
C PRO A 211 13.75 0.84 -1.91
N GLU A 212 13.85 2.16 -2.02
CA GLU A 212 13.50 3.12 -0.97
C GLU A 212 12.01 3.13 -0.60
N ASN A 213 11.13 2.57 -1.41
CA ASN A 213 9.71 2.44 -1.10
C ASN A 213 9.50 1.39 0.00
N ILE A 214 10.02 1.70 1.20
CA ILE A 214 9.95 0.86 2.39
C ILE A 214 8.62 1.01 3.12
N LYS A 215 8.17 -0.06 3.78
CA LYS A 215 7.02 -0.04 4.70
C LYS A 215 7.53 0.21 6.11
N ILE A 216 7.15 1.31 6.72
CA ILE A 216 7.54 1.62 8.09
C ILE A 216 6.75 0.73 9.04
N THR A 217 7.42 -0.28 9.60
CA THR A 217 6.83 -1.30 10.51
C THR A 217 7.56 -1.40 11.84
N THR A 218 8.85 -1.10 11.85
CA THR A 218 9.75 -1.18 13.01
C THR A 218 10.46 0.15 13.24
N PRO A 219 11.07 0.37 14.41
CA PRO A 219 11.92 1.55 14.65
C PRO A 219 13.07 1.67 13.63
N SER A 220 13.66 0.56 13.20
CA SER A 220 14.72 0.55 12.17
C SER A 220 14.23 1.12 10.85
N ASP A 221 13.00 0.76 10.42
CA ASP A 221 12.42 1.30 9.19
C ASP A 221 12.23 2.83 9.29
N TYR A 222 11.86 3.33 10.48
CA TYR A 222 11.73 4.75 10.71
C TYR A 222 13.07 5.48 10.62
N TYR A 223 14.15 4.89 11.14
CA TYR A 223 15.50 5.47 11.00
C TYR A 223 15.95 5.46 9.53
N MET A 224 15.71 4.39 8.80
CA MET A 224 15.99 4.35 7.35
C MET A 224 15.22 5.43 6.59
N PHE A 225 13.93 5.56 6.86
CA PHE A 225 13.07 6.60 6.28
C PHE A 225 13.64 8.01 6.55
N THR A 226 13.95 8.32 7.80
CA THR A 226 14.49 9.64 8.17
C THR A 226 15.86 9.90 7.55
N GLY A 227 16.70 8.88 7.42
CA GLY A 227 17.99 8.97 6.75
C GLY A 227 17.87 9.28 5.26
N ILE A 228 16.94 8.60 4.57
CA ILE A 228 16.66 8.85 3.15
C ILE A 228 16.19 10.29 2.93
N LEU A 229 15.23 10.76 3.75
CA LEU A 229 14.74 12.14 3.62
C LEU A 229 15.81 13.19 3.88
N LYS A 230 16.63 13.01 4.92
CA LYS A 230 17.76 13.91 5.19
C LYS A 230 18.72 14.00 4.00
N ASN A 231 19.03 12.86 3.39
CA ASN A 231 19.91 12.82 2.22
C ASN A 231 19.27 13.56 1.02
N ARG A 232 17.96 13.42 0.80
CA ARG A 232 17.25 14.17 -0.25
C ARG A 232 17.22 15.67 0.00
N GLU A 233 17.05 16.12 1.25
CA GLU A 233 17.07 17.55 1.65
C GLU A 233 18.47 18.16 1.51
N SER A 234 19.54 17.41 1.79
CA SER A 234 20.93 17.88 1.66
C SER A 234 21.46 17.89 0.22
N GLY A 235 20.60 17.66 -0.79
CA GLY A 235 20.97 17.79 -2.19
C GLY A 235 21.59 16.54 -2.81
N GLY A 236 21.52 15.39 -2.12
CA GLY A 236 21.93 14.10 -2.69
C GLY A 236 23.33 14.06 -3.29
N GLU A 237 24.32 14.69 -2.64
CA GLU A 237 25.74 14.47 -2.97
C GLU A 237 26.12 13.06 -2.51
N GLY A 238 25.73 12.09 -3.29
CA GLY A 238 26.16 10.69 -3.16
C GLY A 238 26.75 10.24 -4.48
N ASN A 239 28.06 10.07 -4.50
CA ASN A 239 28.83 9.46 -5.58
C ASN A 239 28.22 8.17 -6.12
#